data_721752ad95c2eec022d5685a4e57ebd3
#
_entry.id   721752ad95c2eec022d5685a4e57ebd3
#
_cell.length_a   1.000
_cell.length_b   1.000
_cell.length_c   1.000
_cell.angle_alpha   90.00
_cell.angle_beta   90.00
_cell.angle_gamma   90.00
#
_symmetry.space_group_name_H-M   'P 1'
#
loop_
_entity.id
_entity.type
_entity.pdbx_description
1 polymer ?
#
loop_
_entity_poly.entity_id
_entity_poly.type
_entity_poly.pdbx_seq_one_letter_code
_entity_poly.pdbx_strand_id
1 'polypeptide(L)'
;WTRQASLSIVMPALFFAANTLGIALASLLLADLWQLRSRWFVAWTCIAFAVAPALVWQALVVHLTLSFALSMLLAVATVWLAFCQPSPFRFVLAVICMAFSMGGYQAYVGIAAGLTLLSVMLACLRTEPLRPTLLAAGRMLGVGVLGGALYFGITKLEQLRYNTTMADYCGADQISLGQSLAQLRPSLAHAYGDFFSYFKMETGHIGT
;
A
#
# COMPACT_ATOMS: atom_id res chain seq x y z
N TRP A 1 38.14 -9.61 0.79
CA TRP A 1 37.69 -8.55 -0.10
C TRP A 1 36.83 -9.07 -1.25
N THR A 2 37.19 -10.17 -1.90
CA THR A 2 36.42 -10.75 -3.03
C THR A 2 35.03 -11.28 -2.65
N ARG A 3 34.85 -11.83 -1.45
CA ARG A 3 33.53 -12.30 -0.98
C ARG A 3 32.52 -11.13 -0.71
N GLN A 4 33.01 -9.99 -0.25
CA GLN A 4 32.13 -8.82 -0.03
C GLN A 4 31.69 -8.19 -1.35
N ALA A 5 32.56 -8.17 -2.37
CA ALA A 5 32.21 -7.63 -3.68
C ALA A 5 31.14 -8.48 -4.40
N SER A 6 31.16 -9.81 -4.26
CA SER A 6 30.14 -10.69 -4.87
C SER A 6 28.77 -10.54 -4.19
N LEU A 7 28.73 -10.38 -2.87
CA LEU A 7 27.49 -10.10 -2.13
C LEU A 7 26.88 -8.76 -2.52
N SER A 8 27.69 -7.74 -2.78
CA SER A 8 27.19 -6.40 -3.17
C SER A 8 26.51 -6.36 -4.54
N ILE A 9 26.78 -7.30 -5.43
CA ILE A 9 26.16 -7.40 -6.75
C ILE A 9 24.90 -8.30 -6.71
N VAL A 10 24.94 -9.40 -5.96
CA VAL A 10 23.83 -10.36 -5.89
C VAL A 10 22.63 -9.81 -5.13
N MET A 11 22.85 -9.05 -4.07
CA MET A 11 21.78 -8.50 -3.25
C MET A 11 20.82 -7.55 -4.03
N PRO A 12 21.28 -6.57 -4.81
CA PRO A 12 20.41 -5.71 -5.61
C PRO A 12 19.58 -6.48 -6.63
N ALA A 13 20.17 -7.49 -7.29
CA ALA A 13 19.46 -8.32 -8.25
C ALA A 13 18.35 -9.14 -7.58
N LEU A 14 18.61 -9.70 -6.40
CA LEU A 14 17.63 -10.44 -5.62
C LEU A 14 16.45 -9.54 -5.18
N PHE A 15 16.76 -8.34 -4.68
CA PHE A 15 15.73 -7.36 -4.28
C PHE A 15 14.89 -6.89 -5.47
N PHE A 16 15.53 -6.65 -6.61
CA PHE A 16 14.83 -6.30 -7.84
C PHE A 16 13.90 -7.44 -8.31
N ALA A 17 14.40 -8.67 -8.30
CA ALA A 17 13.58 -9.84 -8.65
C ALA A 17 12.40 -10.03 -7.69
N ALA A 18 12.60 -9.86 -6.38
CA ALA A 18 11.55 -9.93 -5.38
C ALA A 18 10.49 -8.82 -5.56
N ASN A 19 10.93 -7.59 -5.88
CA ASN A 19 10.02 -6.49 -6.19
C ASN A 19 9.18 -6.78 -7.43
N THR A 20 9.82 -7.24 -8.50
CA THR A 20 9.13 -7.62 -9.75
C THR A 20 8.12 -8.73 -9.52
N LEU A 21 8.48 -9.75 -8.74
CA LEU A 21 7.57 -10.82 -8.35
C LEU A 21 6.40 -10.28 -7.51
N GLY A 22 6.67 -9.40 -6.56
CA GLY A 22 5.64 -8.75 -5.74
C GLY A 22 4.63 -7.96 -6.59
N ILE A 23 5.11 -7.17 -7.55
CA ILE A 23 4.27 -6.44 -8.51
C ILE A 23 3.44 -7.40 -9.36
N ALA A 24 4.04 -8.46 -9.87
CA ALA A 24 3.34 -9.46 -10.69
C ALA A 24 2.23 -10.16 -9.90
N LEU A 25 2.51 -10.62 -8.68
CA LEU A 25 1.52 -11.24 -7.81
C LEU A 25 0.40 -10.28 -7.42
N ALA A 26 0.73 -9.03 -7.07
CA ALA A 26 -0.27 -8.00 -6.77
C ALA A 26 -1.18 -7.75 -7.98
N SER A 27 -0.61 -7.67 -9.18
CA SER A 27 -1.37 -7.47 -10.43
C SER A 27 -2.29 -8.64 -10.73
N LEU A 28 -1.86 -9.88 -10.46
CA LEU A 28 -2.72 -11.06 -10.61
C LEU A 28 -3.88 -11.04 -9.63
N LEU A 29 -3.65 -10.66 -8.37
CA LEU A 29 -4.72 -10.50 -7.38
C LEU A 29 -5.73 -9.42 -7.80
N LEU A 30 -5.25 -8.30 -8.36
CA LEU A 30 -6.12 -7.24 -8.89
C LEU A 30 -6.90 -7.70 -10.12
N ALA A 31 -6.27 -8.46 -11.02
CA ALA A 31 -6.93 -9.02 -12.19
C ALA A 31 -8.07 -9.98 -11.78
N ASP A 32 -7.85 -10.81 -10.78
CA ASP A 32 -8.87 -11.69 -10.21
C ASP A 32 -9.97 -10.90 -9.50
N LEU A 33 -9.59 -9.94 -8.65
CA LEU A 33 -10.52 -9.06 -7.93
C LEU A 33 -11.49 -8.34 -8.87
N TRP A 34 -10.97 -7.80 -9.97
CA TRP A 34 -11.75 -7.05 -10.96
C TRP A 34 -12.26 -7.90 -12.12
N GLN A 35 -12.05 -9.23 -12.05
CA GLN A 35 -12.50 -10.19 -13.06
C GLN A 35 -12.04 -9.82 -14.49
N LEU A 36 -10.79 -9.37 -14.63
CA LEU A 36 -10.22 -8.98 -15.90
C LEU A 36 -9.94 -10.23 -16.75
N ARG A 37 -10.82 -10.50 -17.71
CA ARG A 37 -10.71 -11.70 -18.58
C ARG A 37 -9.77 -11.49 -19.77
N SER A 38 -9.54 -10.25 -20.18
CA SER A 38 -8.68 -9.93 -21.31
C SER A 38 -7.22 -9.84 -20.89
N ARG A 39 -6.34 -10.60 -21.57
CA ARG A 39 -4.88 -10.55 -21.34
C ARG A 39 -4.31 -9.14 -21.53
N TRP A 40 -4.89 -8.35 -22.41
CA TRP A 40 -4.47 -6.97 -22.64
C TRP A 40 -4.75 -6.08 -21.43
N PHE A 41 -5.93 -6.19 -20.81
CA PHE A 41 -6.23 -5.44 -19.60
C PHE A 41 -5.35 -5.87 -18.41
N VAL A 42 -5.07 -7.16 -18.28
CA VAL A 42 -4.12 -7.64 -17.25
C VAL A 42 -2.72 -7.06 -17.52
N ALA A 43 -2.24 -7.10 -18.76
CA ALA A 43 -0.94 -6.52 -19.11
C ALA A 43 -0.89 -5.02 -18.84
N TRP A 44 -1.91 -4.26 -19.21
CA TRP A 44 -1.99 -2.82 -18.91
C TRP A 44 -2.03 -2.53 -17.41
N THR A 45 -2.74 -3.34 -16.63
CA THR A 45 -2.75 -3.24 -15.16
C THR A 45 -1.36 -3.48 -14.58
N CYS A 46 -0.65 -4.52 -15.06
CA CYS A 46 0.73 -4.78 -14.65
C CYS A 46 1.66 -3.63 -15.00
N ILE A 47 1.58 -3.10 -16.23
CA ILE A 47 2.41 -1.97 -16.68
C ILE A 47 2.11 -0.73 -15.83
N ALA A 48 0.84 -0.36 -15.67
CA ALA A 48 0.44 0.80 -14.88
C ALA A 48 0.92 0.70 -13.43
N PHE A 49 0.87 -0.51 -12.87
CA PHE A 49 1.34 -0.75 -11.51
C PHE A 49 2.88 -0.69 -11.42
N ALA A 50 3.59 -1.25 -12.41
CA ALA A 50 5.05 -1.26 -12.46
C ALA A 50 5.66 0.14 -12.67
N VAL A 51 5.01 1.00 -13.45
CA VAL A 51 5.49 2.37 -13.71
C VAL A 51 4.95 3.41 -12.73
N ALA A 52 4.13 3.00 -11.75
CA ALA A 52 3.65 3.93 -10.73
C ALA A 52 4.83 4.60 -10.03
N PRO A 53 4.88 5.95 -9.96
CA PRO A 53 6.05 6.69 -9.44
C PRO A 53 6.49 6.23 -8.06
N ALA A 54 5.54 5.88 -7.19
CA ALA A 54 5.82 5.35 -5.85
C ALA A 54 6.62 4.04 -5.89
N LEU A 55 6.35 3.14 -6.85
CA LEU A 55 7.05 1.87 -6.98
C LEU A 55 8.43 2.03 -7.63
N VAL A 56 8.56 2.97 -8.57
CA VAL A 56 9.86 3.33 -9.15
C VAL A 56 10.77 3.92 -8.07
N TRP A 57 10.28 4.83 -7.24
CA TRP A 57 11.03 5.36 -6.10
C TRP A 57 11.47 4.27 -5.11
N GLN A 58 10.63 3.28 -4.86
CA GLN A 58 10.98 2.15 -3.99
C GLN A 58 12.14 1.31 -4.54
N ALA A 59 12.20 1.13 -5.86
CA ALA A 59 13.30 0.42 -6.51
C ALA A 59 14.66 1.13 -6.35
N LEU A 60 14.65 2.46 -6.15
CA LEU A 60 15.85 3.25 -5.90
C LEU A 60 16.40 3.07 -4.47
N VAL A 61 15.55 2.69 -3.50
CA VAL A 61 15.94 2.47 -2.10
C VAL A 61 16.19 0.98 -1.87
N VAL A 62 17.30 0.48 -2.43
CA VAL A 62 17.61 -0.95 -2.55
C VAL A 62 17.46 -1.74 -1.25
N HIS A 63 17.88 -1.20 -0.11
CA HIS A 63 17.84 -1.89 1.19
C HIS A 63 16.43 -2.01 1.79
N LEU A 64 15.45 -1.25 1.31
CA LEU A 64 14.05 -1.31 1.74
C LEU A 64 13.12 -1.96 0.70
N THR A 65 13.63 -2.26 -0.49
CA THR A 65 12.83 -2.75 -1.63
C THR A 65 12.02 -4.00 -1.30
N LEU A 66 12.62 -4.95 -0.57
CA LEU A 66 11.94 -6.19 -0.19
C LEU A 66 10.77 -5.92 0.79
N SER A 67 10.99 -5.08 1.79
CA SER A 67 9.95 -4.68 2.75
C SER A 67 8.80 -3.96 2.04
N PHE A 68 9.12 -3.06 1.12
CA PHE A 68 8.12 -2.34 0.34
C PHE A 68 7.32 -3.26 -0.58
N ALA A 69 8.00 -4.14 -1.32
CA ALA A 69 7.33 -5.11 -2.20
C ALA A 69 6.37 -6.02 -1.44
N LEU A 70 6.81 -6.52 -0.29
CA LEU A 70 5.97 -7.37 0.56
C LEU A 70 4.79 -6.59 1.14
N SER A 71 5.03 -5.39 1.65
CA SER A 71 3.97 -4.54 2.22
C SER A 71 2.91 -4.17 1.20
N MET A 72 3.32 -3.84 -0.03
CA MET A 72 2.43 -3.57 -1.14
C MET A 72 1.60 -4.81 -1.50
N LEU A 73 2.24 -5.97 -1.65
CA LEU A 73 1.55 -7.22 -1.94
C LEU A 73 0.52 -7.55 -0.86
N LEU A 74 0.88 -7.36 0.42
CA LEU A 74 -0.01 -7.57 1.55
C LEU A 74 -1.18 -6.57 1.57
N ALA A 75 -0.96 -5.30 1.18
CA ALA A 75 -2.04 -4.32 1.03
C ALA A 75 -3.05 -4.74 -0.04
N VAL A 76 -2.57 -5.18 -1.21
CA VAL A 76 -3.43 -5.69 -2.30
C VAL A 76 -4.15 -6.96 -1.87
N ALA A 77 -3.44 -7.91 -1.25
CA ALA A 77 -4.03 -9.14 -0.72
C ALA A 77 -5.12 -8.88 0.32
N THR A 78 -4.94 -7.85 1.15
CA THR A 78 -5.96 -7.41 2.12
C THR A 78 -7.27 -7.04 1.44
N VAL A 79 -7.20 -6.21 0.39
CA VAL A 79 -8.39 -5.80 -0.38
C VAL A 79 -9.02 -7.00 -1.07
N TRP A 80 -8.21 -7.83 -1.72
CA TRP A 80 -8.69 -9.06 -2.37
C TRP A 80 -9.43 -9.97 -1.39
N LEU A 81 -8.87 -10.24 -0.21
CA LEU A 81 -9.50 -11.06 0.84
C LEU A 81 -10.80 -10.44 1.35
N ALA A 82 -10.87 -9.11 1.50
CA ALA A 82 -12.07 -8.41 1.97
C ALA A 82 -13.21 -8.45 0.96
N PHE A 83 -12.91 -8.45 -0.35
CA PHE A 83 -13.89 -8.48 -1.42
C PHE A 83 -14.29 -9.89 -1.85
N CYS A 84 -13.49 -10.92 -1.55
CA CYS A 84 -13.88 -12.32 -1.76
C CYS A 84 -15.08 -12.72 -0.91
N GLN A 85 -15.58 -13.95 -1.15
CA GLN A 85 -16.69 -14.52 -0.38
C GLN A 85 -16.45 -14.38 1.13
N PRO A 86 -17.46 -13.95 1.92
CA PRO A 86 -17.32 -13.71 3.35
C PRO A 86 -16.99 -15.01 4.08
N SER A 87 -15.85 -15.02 4.78
CA SER A 87 -15.42 -16.12 5.63
C SER A 87 -14.68 -15.51 6.83
N PRO A 88 -14.92 -15.98 8.06
CA PRO A 88 -14.21 -15.49 9.23
C PRO A 88 -12.70 -15.70 9.11
N PHE A 89 -12.25 -16.79 8.52
CA PHE A 89 -10.85 -17.06 8.28
C PHE A 89 -10.21 -16.01 7.34
N ARG A 90 -10.89 -15.67 6.23
CA ARG A 90 -10.39 -14.64 5.30
C ARG A 90 -10.38 -13.25 5.94
N PHE A 91 -11.34 -12.94 6.78
CA PHE A 91 -11.37 -11.69 7.53
C PHE A 91 -10.16 -11.57 8.47
N VAL A 92 -9.88 -12.60 9.27
CA VAL A 92 -8.71 -12.63 10.17
C VAL A 92 -7.42 -12.53 9.36
N LEU A 93 -7.31 -13.27 8.26
CA LEU A 93 -6.13 -13.20 7.39
C LEU A 93 -5.94 -11.81 6.78
N ALA A 94 -7.02 -11.13 6.37
CA ALA A 94 -6.97 -9.76 5.87
C ALA A 94 -6.48 -8.78 6.98
N VAL A 95 -6.94 -8.93 8.22
CA VAL A 95 -6.47 -8.12 9.37
C VAL A 95 -4.97 -8.31 9.59
N ILE A 96 -4.49 -9.56 9.54
CA ILE A 96 -3.07 -9.88 9.68
C ILE A 96 -2.26 -9.26 8.52
N CYS A 97 -2.71 -9.45 7.28
CA CYS A 97 -2.06 -8.86 6.10
C CYS A 97 -1.97 -7.34 6.21
N MET A 98 -3.05 -6.67 6.67
CA MET A 98 -3.07 -5.23 6.87
C MET A 98 -2.08 -4.78 7.93
N ALA A 99 -2.03 -5.46 9.07
CA ALA A 99 -1.09 -5.13 10.15
C ALA A 99 0.37 -5.27 9.69
N PHE A 100 0.71 -6.34 8.98
CA PHE A 100 2.06 -6.53 8.42
C PHE A 100 2.38 -5.55 7.30
N SER A 101 1.42 -5.20 6.45
CA SER A 101 1.58 -4.16 5.44
C SER A 101 1.94 -2.81 6.08
N MET A 102 1.24 -2.42 7.15
CA MET A 102 1.55 -1.21 7.92
C MET A 102 2.91 -1.29 8.60
N GLY A 103 3.30 -2.46 9.10
CA GLY A 103 4.61 -2.68 9.72
C GLY A 103 5.78 -2.49 8.78
N GLY A 104 5.61 -2.83 7.50
CA GLY A 104 6.64 -2.60 6.50
C GLY A 104 6.66 -1.17 5.94
N TYR A 105 5.48 -0.61 5.66
CA TYR A 105 5.33 0.79 5.23
C TYR A 105 3.90 1.30 5.38
N GLN A 106 3.69 2.21 6.30
CA GLN A 106 2.35 2.72 6.67
C GLN A 106 1.58 3.37 5.52
N ALA A 107 2.27 3.97 4.53
CA ALA A 107 1.63 4.63 3.39
C ALA A 107 0.80 3.67 2.51
N TYR A 108 1.01 2.35 2.61
CA TYR A 108 0.24 1.37 1.84
C TYR A 108 -1.22 1.22 2.28
N VAL A 109 -1.58 1.75 3.45
CA VAL A 109 -3.00 1.93 3.83
C VAL A 109 -3.73 2.77 2.78
N GLY A 110 -3.06 3.82 2.25
CA GLY A 110 -3.60 4.65 1.18
C GLY A 110 -3.86 3.86 -0.11
N ILE A 111 -2.97 2.93 -0.47
CA ILE A 111 -3.18 2.03 -1.61
C ILE A 111 -4.40 1.13 -1.37
N ALA A 112 -4.51 0.50 -0.22
CA ALA A 112 -5.65 -0.35 0.11
C ALA A 112 -6.98 0.45 0.08
N ALA A 113 -6.99 1.67 0.60
CA ALA A 113 -8.14 2.56 0.53
C ALA A 113 -8.50 2.95 -0.92
N GLY A 114 -7.49 3.34 -1.73
CA GLY A 114 -7.67 3.68 -3.15
C GLY A 114 -8.21 2.52 -3.97
N LEU A 115 -7.67 1.31 -3.78
CA LEU A 115 -8.16 0.10 -4.45
C LEU A 115 -9.58 -0.26 -4.03
N THR A 116 -9.94 -0.04 -2.76
CA THR A 116 -11.31 -0.24 -2.27
C THR A 116 -12.27 0.73 -2.96
N LEU A 117 -11.94 2.01 -3.02
CA LEU A 117 -12.73 3.02 -3.73
C LEU A 117 -12.87 2.69 -5.22
N LEU A 118 -11.77 2.32 -5.87
CA LEU A 118 -11.78 1.94 -7.28
C LEU A 118 -12.66 0.70 -7.53
N SER A 119 -12.64 -0.28 -6.63
CA SER A 119 -13.52 -1.45 -6.74
C SER A 119 -15.00 -1.08 -6.62
N VAL A 120 -15.35 -0.14 -5.74
CA VAL A 120 -16.72 0.38 -5.63
C VAL A 120 -17.11 1.15 -6.90
N MET A 121 -16.22 2.00 -7.42
CA MET A 121 -16.47 2.73 -8.67
C MET A 121 -16.68 1.79 -9.86
N LEU A 122 -15.85 0.75 -9.99
CA LEU A 122 -16.01 -0.26 -11.05
C LEU A 122 -17.33 -1.01 -10.95
N ALA A 123 -17.78 -1.36 -9.76
CA ALA A 123 -19.10 -1.98 -9.56
C ALA A 123 -20.24 -1.03 -9.98
N CYS A 124 -20.13 0.26 -9.67
CA CYS A 124 -21.08 1.26 -10.14
C CYS A 124 -21.11 1.35 -11.68
N LEU A 125 -19.93 1.40 -12.32
CA LEU A 125 -19.83 1.49 -13.77
C LEU A 125 -20.35 0.24 -14.49
N ARG A 126 -20.23 -0.93 -13.86
CA ARG A 126 -20.71 -2.22 -14.39
C ARG A 126 -22.19 -2.47 -14.08
N THR A 127 -22.88 -1.53 -13.42
CA THR A 127 -24.28 -1.68 -12.98
C THR A 127 -24.49 -2.94 -12.12
N GLU A 128 -23.45 -3.37 -11.40
CA GLU A 128 -23.52 -4.49 -10.46
C GLU A 128 -24.33 -4.11 -9.21
N PRO A 129 -24.92 -5.08 -8.50
CA PRO A 129 -25.66 -4.78 -7.27
C PRO A 129 -24.71 -4.17 -6.24
N LEU A 130 -24.96 -2.92 -5.84
CA LEU A 130 -24.09 -2.15 -4.93
C LEU A 130 -24.03 -2.71 -3.52
N ARG A 131 -25.10 -3.37 -3.06
CA ARG A 131 -25.17 -3.89 -1.68
C ARG A 131 -24.00 -4.81 -1.30
N PRO A 132 -23.66 -5.86 -2.07
CA PRO A 132 -22.51 -6.73 -1.73
C PRO A 132 -21.18 -5.97 -1.78
N THR A 133 -21.01 -5.04 -2.72
CA THR A 133 -19.79 -4.23 -2.85
C THR A 133 -19.64 -3.28 -1.67
N LEU A 134 -20.72 -2.61 -1.23
CA LEU A 134 -20.69 -1.74 -0.04
C LEU A 134 -20.44 -2.55 1.25
N LEU A 135 -20.99 -3.76 1.35
CA LEU A 135 -20.69 -4.66 2.47
C LEU A 135 -19.21 -5.10 2.48
N ALA A 136 -18.63 -5.33 1.31
CA ALA A 136 -17.19 -5.62 1.19
C ALA A 136 -16.33 -4.41 1.56
N ALA A 137 -16.71 -3.21 1.12
CA ALA A 137 -16.05 -1.97 1.52
C ALA A 137 -16.17 -1.72 3.03
N GLY A 138 -17.35 -1.98 3.63
CA GLY A 138 -17.56 -1.92 5.08
C GLY A 138 -16.69 -2.93 5.84
N ARG A 139 -16.53 -4.17 5.32
CA ARG A 139 -15.57 -5.15 5.87
C ARG A 139 -14.15 -4.62 5.79
N MET A 140 -13.78 -3.97 4.68
CA MET A 140 -12.44 -3.39 4.52
C MET A 140 -12.16 -2.29 5.55
N LEU A 141 -13.15 -1.45 5.91
CA LEU A 141 -13.02 -0.51 7.01
C LEU A 141 -12.76 -1.22 8.34
N GLY A 142 -13.51 -2.30 8.63
CA GLY A 142 -13.28 -3.13 9.83
C GLY A 142 -11.87 -3.74 9.84
N VAL A 143 -11.40 -4.25 8.71
CA VAL A 143 -10.03 -4.78 8.54
C VAL A 143 -9.00 -3.67 8.79
N GLY A 144 -9.22 -2.46 8.27
CA GLY A 144 -8.34 -1.31 8.47
C GLY A 144 -8.22 -0.93 9.95
N VAL A 145 -9.35 -0.85 10.66
CA VAL A 145 -9.37 -0.52 12.09
C VAL A 145 -8.69 -1.59 12.92
N LEU A 146 -9.04 -2.87 12.72
CA LEU A 146 -8.47 -3.98 13.49
C LEU A 146 -7.00 -4.24 13.13
N GLY A 147 -6.63 -4.13 11.86
CA GLY A 147 -5.24 -4.24 11.40
C GLY A 147 -4.38 -3.11 11.96
N GLY A 148 -4.90 -1.88 11.96
CA GLY A 148 -4.26 -0.73 12.60
C GLY A 148 -4.09 -0.94 14.11
N ALA A 149 -5.14 -1.37 14.82
CA ALA A 149 -5.07 -1.67 16.24
C ALA A 149 -4.04 -2.77 16.55
N LEU A 150 -4.00 -3.82 15.75
CA LEU A 150 -3.01 -4.90 15.88
C LEU A 150 -1.58 -4.37 15.63
N TYR A 151 -1.36 -3.60 14.59
CA TYR A 151 -0.08 -2.96 14.30
C TYR A 151 0.39 -2.09 15.47
N PHE A 152 -0.46 -1.17 15.95
CA PHE A 152 -0.12 -0.30 17.07
C PHE A 152 0.10 -1.08 18.36
N GLY A 153 -0.68 -2.14 18.62
CA GLY A 153 -0.48 -3.03 19.76
C GLY A 153 0.88 -3.71 19.73
N ILE A 154 1.28 -4.28 18.59
CA ILE A 154 2.61 -4.90 18.42
C ILE A 154 3.71 -3.86 18.61
N THR A 155 3.58 -2.68 17.98
CA THR A 155 4.57 -1.60 18.10
C THR A 155 4.73 -1.16 19.56
N LYS A 156 3.65 -1.04 20.32
CA LYS A 156 3.70 -0.70 21.74
C LYS A 156 4.36 -1.79 22.58
N LEU A 157 4.08 -3.06 22.30
CA LEU A 157 4.73 -4.18 22.99
C LEU A 157 6.24 -4.20 22.72
N GLU A 158 6.66 -3.94 21.48
CA GLU A 158 8.07 -3.85 21.11
C GLU A 158 8.77 -2.67 21.82
N GLN A 159 8.12 -1.51 21.86
CA GLN A 159 8.63 -0.33 22.60
C GLN A 159 8.85 -0.65 24.09
N LEU A 160 7.88 -1.30 24.72
CA LEU A 160 7.98 -1.70 26.13
C LEU A 160 9.09 -2.75 26.34
N ARG A 161 9.19 -3.73 25.44
CA ARG A 161 10.17 -4.82 25.54
C ARG A 161 11.61 -4.33 25.40
N TYR A 162 11.86 -3.42 24.48
CA TYR A 162 13.21 -2.91 24.20
C TYR A 162 13.51 -1.57 24.85
N ASN A 163 12.59 -1.02 25.65
CA ASN A 163 12.70 0.27 26.29
C ASN A 163 13.11 1.39 25.28
N THR A 164 12.49 1.35 24.10
CA THR A 164 12.74 2.30 23.02
C THR A 164 11.53 3.20 22.83
N THR A 165 11.78 4.43 22.36
CA THR A 165 10.73 5.35 21.89
C THR A 165 10.65 5.29 20.38
N MET A 166 9.50 5.60 19.81
CA MET A 166 9.41 5.83 18.36
C MET A 166 10.38 6.93 17.98
N ALA A 167 11.15 6.74 16.91
CA ALA A 167 11.96 7.81 16.36
C ALA A 167 11.04 8.95 15.95
N ASP A 168 11.39 10.17 16.36
CA ASP A 168 10.71 11.38 15.92
C ASP A 168 10.99 11.59 14.43
N TYR A 169 10.17 10.97 13.59
CA TYR A 169 10.22 11.16 12.16
C TYR A 169 9.05 12.06 11.76
N CYS A 170 9.36 13.31 11.45
CA CYS A 170 8.36 14.32 11.05
C CYS A 170 7.25 14.54 12.09
N GLY A 171 7.54 14.43 13.38
CA GLY A 171 6.57 14.66 14.45
C GLY A 171 5.56 13.51 14.64
N ALA A 172 5.87 12.31 14.15
CA ALA A 172 4.98 11.16 14.23
C ALA A 172 4.69 10.72 15.68
N ASP A 173 5.56 11.07 16.63
CA ASP A 173 5.40 10.83 18.06
C ASP A 173 4.40 11.79 18.73
N GLN A 174 4.13 12.95 18.12
CA GLN A 174 3.27 14.01 18.65
C GLN A 174 1.83 13.95 18.14
N ILE A 175 1.47 12.94 17.33
CA ILE A 175 0.14 12.83 16.75
C ILE A 175 -0.88 12.51 17.84
N SER A 176 -1.68 13.50 18.23
CA SER A 176 -2.92 13.31 19.02
C SER A 176 -4.13 13.22 18.08
N LEU A 177 -5.07 12.33 18.37
CA LEU A 177 -6.30 12.17 17.56
C LEU A 177 -7.06 13.49 17.36
N GLY A 178 -7.12 14.34 18.39
CA GLY A 178 -7.79 15.64 18.32
C GLY A 178 -7.09 16.63 17.40
N GLN A 179 -5.76 16.69 17.43
CA GLN A 179 -4.97 17.55 16.55
C GLN A 179 -5.01 17.01 15.11
N SER A 180 -4.99 15.68 14.91
CA SER A 180 -5.06 15.07 13.59
C SER A 180 -6.38 15.39 12.89
N LEU A 181 -7.50 15.37 13.61
CA LEU A 181 -8.80 15.73 13.05
C LEU A 181 -8.89 17.24 12.71
N ALA A 182 -8.36 18.12 13.56
CA ALA A 182 -8.33 19.54 13.30
C ALA A 182 -7.43 19.91 12.11
N GLN A 183 -6.34 19.17 11.92
CA GLN A 183 -5.37 19.41 10.84
C GLN A 183 -5.73 18.64 9.55
N LEU A 184 -6.73 17.77 9.54
CA LEU A 184 -7.07 16.95 8.38
C LEU A 184 -7.33 17.79 7.13
N ARG A 185 -8.15 18.83 7.25
CA ARG A 185 -8.48 19.72 6.12
C ARG A 185 -7.29 20.49 5.58
N PRO A 186 -6.48 21.19 6.40
CA PRO A 186 -5.28 21.87 5.89
C PRO A 186 -4.24 20.88 5.34
N SER A 187 -4.04 19.72 5.97
CA SER A 187 -3.11 18.70 5.47
C SER A 187 -3.53 18.13 4.12
N LEU A 188 -4.82 17.87 3.92
CA LEU A 188 -5.34 17.44 2.61
C LEU A 188 -5.13 18.55 1.56
N ALA A 189 -5.46 19.80 1.89
CA ALA A 189 -5.26 20.91 0.95
C ALA A 189 -3.79 21.08 0.56
N HIS A 190 -2.87 20.91 1.52
CA HIS A 190 -1.44 20.98 1.28
C HIS A 190 -0.96 19.81 0.40
N ALA A 191 -1.35 18.58 0.74
CA ALA A 191 -0.98 17.40 -0.02
C ALA A 191 -1.47 17.46 -1.49
N TYR A 192 -2.70 17.93 -1.71
CA TYR A 192 -3.20 18.14 -3.07
C TYR A 192 -2.50 19.32 -3.78
N GLY A 193 -2.18 20.40 -3.06
CA GLY A 193 -1.40 21.50 -3.58
C GLY A 193 -0.02 21.05 -4.06
N ASP A 194 0.68 20.26 -3.25
CA ASP A 194 1.99 19.70 -3.59
C ASP A 194 1.90 18.73 -4.77
N PHE A 195 0.88 17.86 -4.79
CA PHE A 195 0.64 16.95 -5.89
C PHE A 195 0.45 17.69 -7.23
N PHE A 196 -0.36 18.74 -7.25
CA PHE A 196 -0.56 19.54 -8.46
C PHE A 196 0.66 20.39 -8.81
N SER A 197 1.43 20.87 -7.83
CA SER A 197 2.66 21.63 -8.10
C SER A 197 3.75 20.76 -8.71
N TYR A 198 3.82 19.46 -8.31
CA TYR A 198 4.73 18.50 -8.89
C TYR A 198 4.57 18.37 -10.41
N PHE A 199 3.34 18.29 -10.90
CA PHE A 199 3.07 18.25 -12.34
C PHE A 199 3.34 19.58 -13.06
N LYS A 200 3.35 20.71 -12.34
CA LYS A 200 3.68 22.04 -12.93
C LYS A 200 5.19 22.28 -13.04
N MET A 201 5.99 21.69 -12.15
CA MET A 201 7.46 21.89 -12.18
C MET A 201 8.14 21.22 -13.38
N GLU A 202 7.63 20.10 -13.87
CA GLU A 202 8.23 19.40 -15.02
C GLU A 202 8.04 20.14 -16.36
N THR A 203 7.10 21.07 -16.47
CA THR A 203 6.86 21.81 -17.70
C THR A 203 7.68 23.10 -17.84
N GLY A 204 8.41 23.50 -16.78
CA GLY A 204 9.13 24.79 -16.72
C GLY A 204 10.62 24.76 -17.07
N HIS A 205 11.25 23.59 -17.18
CA HIS A 205 12.72 23.49 -17.33
C HIS A 205 13.20 22.84 -18.65
N ILE A 206 12.36 22.68 -19.65
CA ILE A 206 12.77 22.19 -20.98
C ILE A 206 12.86 23.36 -21.99
N GLY A 207 13.32 24.50 -21.56
CA GLY A 207 13.40 25.65 -22.46
C GLY A 207 14.35 26.73 -21.96
N THR A 208 15.65 26.47 -21.93
CA THR A 208 16.74 27.42 -22.25
C THR A 208 18.03 26.63 -22.47
#